data_c18c702b08c3cecb60905ad81a4961c1
#
_entry.id   c18c702b08c3cecb60905ad81a4961c1
#
_cell.length_a   1.000
_cell.length_b   1.000
_cell.length_c   1.000
_cell.angle_alpha   90.00
_cell.angle_beta   90.00
_cell.angle_gamma   90.00
#
_symmetry.space_group_name_H-M   'P 1'
#
loop_
_entity.id
_entity.type
_entity.pdbx_description
1 polymer ?
#
loop_
_entity_poly.entity_id
_entity_poly.type
_entity_poly.pdbx_seq_one_letter_code
_entity_poly.pdbx_strand_id
1 'polypeptide(L)'
;AKVHFNQHTEAKGRFGKRIVYGGVVISLARALSFNGLNNAFHLAAINGGRHVSPCFAGDTVYAWSEILEKAELPGRSDVGALRTRLVAVKNNDCAEFPLKKEDGQYADGVMLDLDTWLLLPR
;
A
#
# COMPACT_ATOMS: atom_id res chain seq x y z
N ALA A 1 18.02 -9.09 2.45
CA ALA A 1 18.62 -9.33 1.14
C ALA A 1 19.53 -8.16 0.75
N LYS A 2 20.61 -8.44 0.05
CA LYS A 2 21.59 -7.42 -0.39
C LYS A 2 20.94 -6.26 -1.13
N VAL A 3 19.92 -6.53 -1.93
CA VAL A 3 19.23 -5.53 -2.76
C VAL A 3 18.61 -4.40 -1.91
N HIS A 4 18.34 -4.64 -0.63
CA HIS A 4 17.78 -3.66 0.28
C HIS A 4 18.83 -3.01 1.20
N PHE A 5 19.98 -3.62 1.40
CA PHE A 5 20.94 -3.21 2.42
C PHE A 5 22.28 -2.74 1.88
N ASN A 6 22.72 -3.26 0.76
CA ASN A 6 24.08 -3.06 0.30
C ASN A 6 24.16 -2.12 -0.90
N GLN A 7 24.24 -0.83 -0.60
CA GLN A 7 24.38 0.21 -1.63
C GLN A 7 25.65 0.04 -2.46
N HIS A 8 26.75 -0.41 -1.85
CA HIS A 8 28.01 -0.60 -2.57
C HIS A 8 27.89 -1.65 -3.68
N THR A 9 27.26 -2.79 -3.37
CA THR A 9 27.02 -3.85 -4.35
C THR A 9 25.94 -3.43 -5.35
N GLU A 10 24.84 -2.83 -4.87
CA GLU A 10 23.70 -2.47 -5.70
C GLU A 10 23.92 -1.26 -6.59
N ALA A 11 24.95 -0.47 -6.34
CA ALA A 11 25.38 0.57 -7.29
C ALA A 11 25.73 0.00 -8.66
N LYS A 12 26.16 -1.29 -8.71
CA LYS A 12 26.49 -2.03 -9.94
C LYS A 12 25.37 -2.96 -10.40
N GLY A 13 24.24 -2.99 -9.67
CA GLY A 13 23.11 -3.87 -9.95
C GLY A 13 22.15 -3.30 -10.99
N ARG A 14 21.03 -4.03 -11.18
CA ARG A 14 19.98 -3.72 -12.17
C ARG A 14 19.46 -2.29 -12.10
N PHE A 15 19.28 -1.77 -10.88
CA PHE A 15 18.69 -0.43 -10.67
C PHE A 15 19.74 0.65 -10.39
N GLY A 16 21.02 0.30 -10.31
CA GLY A 16 22.11 1.23 -9.97
C GLY A 16 22.11 1.69 -8.52
N LYS A 17 21.20 1.22 -7.69
CA LYS A 17 21.05 1.56 -6.27
C LYS A 17 20.21 0.51 -5.54
N ARG A 18 20.32 0.50 -4.21
CA ARG A 18 19.51 -0.40 -3.39
C ARG A 18 18.04 0.00 -3.42
N ILE A 19 17.16 -0.99 -3.32
CA ILE A 19 15.71 -0.81 -3.27
C ILE A 19 15.27 -0.71 -1.81
N VAL A 20 14.34 0.19 -1.50
CA VAL A 20 13.68 0.23 -0.20
C VAL A 20 12.91 -1.07 0.01
N TYR A 21 13.03 -1.66 1.20
CA TYR A 21 12.34 -2.90 1.53
C TYR A 21 10.82 -2.74 1.42
N GLY A 22 10.15 -3.71 0.78
CA GLY A 22 8.71 -3.63 0.52
C GLY A 22 7.84 -3.45 1.76
N GLY A 23 8.26 -4.02 2.89
CA GLY A 23 7.59 -3.83 4.17
C GLY A 23 7.56 -2.37 4.65
N VAL A 24 8.57 -1.58 4.31
CA VAL A 24 8.60 -0.15 4.59
C VAL A 24 7.51 0.57 3.80
N VAL A 25 7.36 0.25 2.51
CA VAL A 25 6.31 0.83 1.66
C VAL A 25 4.93 0.48 2.19
N ILE A 26 4.68 -0.77 2.55
CA ILE A 26 3.42 -1.21 3.15
C ILE A 26 3.14 -0.44 4.44
N SER A 27 4.13 -0.32 5.32
CA SER A 27 4.00 0.36 6.61
C SER A 27 3.71 1.84 6.45
N LEU A 28 4.40 2.52 5.53
CA LEU A 28 4.16 3.93 5.24
C LEU A 28 2.76 4.16 4.65
N ALA A 29 2.38 3.35 3.67
CA ALA A 29 1.05 3.45 3.05
C ALA A 29 -0.06 3.21 4.08
N ARG A 30 0.13 2.22 4.94
CA ARG A 30 -0.80 1.91 6.03
C ARG A 30 -0.90 3.08 7.02
N ALA A 31 0.21 3.67 7.40
CA ALA A 31 0.23 4.83 8.29
C ALA A 31 -0.47 6.04 7.67
N LEU A 32 -0.27 6.27 6.37
CA LEU A 32 -0.92 7.36 5.65
C LEU A 32 -2.43 7.16 5.50
N SER A 33 -2.94 5.92 5.61
CA SER A 33 -4.37 5.63 5.59
C SER A 33 -5.11 6.04 6.87
N PHE A 34 -4.42 6.63 7.83
CA PHE A 34 -4.99 7.16 9.07
C PHE A 34 -6.17 8.10 8.81
N ASN A 35 -6.09 8.94 7.79
CA ASN A 35 -7.19 9.81 7.41
C ASN A 35 -8.38 8.98 6.90
N GLY A 36 -9.45 8.97 7.69
CA GLY A 36 -10.67 8.20 7.38
C GLY A 36 -10.70 6.78 7.95
N LEU A 37 -9.55 6.20 8.29
CA LEU A 37 -9.45 4.82 8.83
C LEU A 37 -8.73 4.75 10.19
N ASN A 38 -8.65 5.86 10.90
CA ASN A 38 -7.92 5.95 12.17
C ASN A 38 -8.52 5.10 13.29
N ASN A 39 -9.79 4.75 13.19
CA ASN A 39 -10.46 3.89 14.16
C ASN A 39 -10.39 2.38 13.79
N ALA A 40 -9.77 2.05 12.67
CA ALA A 40 -9.49 0.65 12.33
C ALA A 40 -8.42 0.12 13.29
N PHE A 41 -8.82 -0.79 14.18
CA PHE A 41 -7.97 -1.26 15.27
C PHE A 41 -7.27 -2.59 14.95
N HIS A 42 -7.68 -3.27 13.88
CA HIS A 42 -7.12 -4.59 13.56
C HIS A 42 -7.11 -4.84 12.06
N LEU A 43 -5.98 -5.32 11.58
CA LEU A 43 -5.82 -5.85 10.23
C LEU A 43 -6.16 -7.35 10.30
N ALA A 44 -7.37 -7.70 9.87
CA ALA A 44 -7.88 -9.06 10.01
C ALA A 44 -7.33 -10.02 8.95
N ALA A 45 -7.12 -9.51 7.73
CA ALA A 45 -6.63 -10.33 6.63
C ALA A 45 -5.94 -9.49 5.56
N ILE A 46 -4.98 -10.08 4.91
CA ILE A 46 -4.41 -9.61 3.65
C ILE A 46 -4.85 -10.61 2.59
N ASN A 47 -5.77 -10.19 1.71
CA ASN A 47 -6.33 -11.07 0.68
C ASN A 47 -5.35 -11.30 -0.47
N GLY A 48 -4.53 -10.30 -0.75
CA GLY A 48 -3.55 -10.34 -1.81
C GLY A 48 -2.96 -8.96 -2.03
N GLY A 49 -1.97 -8.90 -2.88
CA GLY A 49 -1.36 -7.63 -3.21
C GLY A 49 -0.20 -7.79 -4.17
N ARG A 50 0.29 -6.67 -4.64
CA ARG A 50 1.40 -6.62 -5.56
C ARG A 50 2.30 -5.43 -5.25
N HIS A 51 3.60 -5.68 -5.18
CA HIS A 51 4.62 -4.66 -5.31
C HIS A 51 4.84 -4.40 -6.79
N VAL A 52 4.37 -3.25 -7.26
CA VAL A 52 4.31 -2.95 -8.70
C VAL A 52 5.64 -2.39 -9.21
N SER A 53 6.17 -1.40 -8.53
CA SER A 53 7.43 -0.77 -8.89
C SER A 53 8.29 -0.51 -7.66
N PRO A 54 9.62 -0.42 -7.83
CA PRO A 54 10.53 -0.22 -6.70
C PRO A 54 10.43 1.18 -6.12
N CYS A 55 10.68 1.29 -4.82
CA CYS A 55 10.87 2.54 -4.10
C CYS A 55 12.34 2.72 -3.78
N PHE A 56 12.85 3.93 -3.94
CA PHE A 56 14.24 4.27 -3.66
C PHE A 56 14.32 5.41 -2.64
N ALA A 57 15.45 5.54 -2.01
CA ALA A 57 15.73 6.71 -1.17
C ALA A 57 15.57 7.98 -1.99
N GLY A 58 14.86 8.97 -1.44
CA GLY A 58 14.52 10.22 -2.13
C GLY A 58 13.13 10.24 -2.76
N ASP A 59 12.49 9.09 -2.93
CA ASP A 59 11.11 9.04 -3.39
C ASP A 59 10.16 9.50 -2.28
N THR A 60 9.14 10.27 -2.65
CA THR A 60 8.05 10.65 -1.75
C THR A 60 6.90 9.68 -1.94
N VAL A 61 6.45 9.08 -0.83
CA VAL A 61 5.35 8.12 -0.84
C VAL A 61 4.03 8.83 -0.54
N TYR A 62 3.08 8.67 -1.43
CA TYR A 62 1.67 9.04 -1.23
C TYR A 62 0.84 7.77 -1.20
N ALA A 63 -0.31 7.83 -0.55
CA ALA A 63 -1.20 6.68 -0.49
C ALA A 63 -2.66 7.13 -0.55
N TRP A 64 -3.50 6.23 -1.05
CA TRP A 64 -4.94 6.39 -1.00
C TRP A 64 -5.60 5.04 -0.76
N SER A 65 -6.83 5.08 -0.28
CA SER A 65 -7.60 3.88 0.04
C SER A 65 -8.97 3.94 -0.62
N GLU A 66 -9.43 2.79 -1.08
CA GLU A 66 -10.78 2.60 -1.63
C GLU A 66 -11.51 1.57 -0.77
N ILE A 67 -12.75 1.87 -0.40
CA ILE A 67 -13.59 0.90 0.29
C ILE A 67 -14.25 0.02 -0.76
N LEU A 68 -13.89 -1.25 -0.78
CA LEU A 68 -14.41 -2.21 -1.75
C LEU A 68 -15.69 -2.87 -1.26
N GLU A 69 -15.79 -3.14 0.07
CA GLU A 69 -16.87 -3.94 0.63
C GLU A 69 -17.01 -3.65 2.12
N LYS A 70 -18.23 -3.77 2.62
CA LYS A 70 -18.54 -3.71 4.05
C LYS A 70 -19.14 -5.04 4.46
N ALA A 71 -18.78 -5.53 5.64
CA ALA A 71 -19.32 -6.77 6.17
C ALA A 71 -19.63 -6.65 7.65
N GLU A 72 -20.66 -7.38 8.07
CA GLU A 72 -20.98 -7.57 9.48
C GLU A 72 -20.31 -8.84 9.97
N LEU A 73 -19.89 -8.82 11.23
CA LEU A 73 -19.34 -10.01 11.87
C LEU A 73 -20.45 -10.78 12.56
N PRO A 74 -20.64 -12.08 12.27
CA PRO A 74 -21.65 -12.90 12.94
C PRO A 74 -21.51 -12.86 14.46
N GLY A 75 -22.59 -12.57 15.15
CA GLY A 75 -22.61 -12.52 16.61
C GLY A 75 -22.02 -11.26 17.24
N ARG A 76 -21.61 -10.27 16.43
CA ARG A 76 -21.04 -9.00 16.92
C ARG A 76 -21.81 -7.82 16.35
N SER A 77 -22.32 -6.97 17.24
CA SER A 77 -22.98 -5.71 16.86
C SER A 77 -22.08 -4.48 17.07
N ASP A 78 -20.96 -4.67 17.75
CA ASP A 78 -20.04 -3.62 18.16
C ASP A 78 -18.85 -3.45 17.20
N VAL A 79 -18.63 -4.40 16.29
CA VAL A 79 -17.52 -4.42 15.36
C VAL A 79 -18.01 -4.70 13.95
N GLY A 80 -17.50 -3.96 12.98
CA GLY A 80 -17.71 -4.20 11.56
C GLY A 80 -16.40 -4.43 10.83
N ALA A 81 -16.50 -4.89 9.60
CA ALA A 81 -15.34 -5.12 8.73
C ALA A 81 -15.44 -4.31 7.46
N LEU A 82 -14.30 -3.77 7.02
CA LEU A 82 -14.15 -3.10 5.73
C LEU A 82 -13.09 -3.82 4.91
N ARG A 83 -13.45 -4.17 3.69
CA ARG A 83 -12.46 -4.56 2.69
C ARG A 83 -11.98 -3.32 1.97
N THR A 84 -10.68 -3.12 1.98
CA THR A 84 -10.05 -1.92 1.43
C THR A 84 -8.98 -2.29 0.42
N ARG A 85 -8.87 -1.47 -0.62
CA ARG A 85 -7.69 -1.44 -1.47
C ARG A 85 -6.81 -0.29 -0.99
N LEU A 86 -5.58 -0.60 -0.64
CA LEU A 86 -4.56 0.38 -0.27
C LEU A 86 -3.57 0.50 -1.41
N VAL A 87 -3.39 1.71 -1.93
CA VAL A 87 -2.48 1.97 -3.05
C VAL A 87 -1.41 2.96 -2.59
N ALA A 88 -0.15 2.63 -2.84
CA ALA A 88 0.97 3.55 -2.63
C ALA A 88 1.53 3.99 -3.98
N VAL A 89 1.78 5.28 -4.09
CA VAL A 89 2.28 5.92 -5.31
C VAL A 89 3.48 6.79 -4.95
N LYS A 90 4.51 6.81 -5.77
CA LYS A 90 5.66 7.67 -5.56
C LYS A 90 5.57 8.93 -6.41
N ASN A 91 5.93 10.06 -5.79
CA ASN A 91 6.10 11.34 -6.48
C ASN A 91 4.83 11.82 -7.22
N ASN A 92 3.66 11.44 -6.72
CA ASN A 92 2.36 11.85 -7.25
C ASN A 92 1.39 12.02 -6.07
N ASP A 93 0.75 13.17 -5.97
CA ASP A 93 -0.10 13.54 -4.83
C ASP A 93 -1.42 12.76 -4.72
N CYS A 94 -1.69 11.84 -5.65
CA CYS A 94 -2.88 11.00 -5.69
C CYS A 94 -4.21 11.74 -5.87
N ALA A 95 -4.21 12.97 -6.32
CA ALA A 95 -5.44 13.76 -6.49
C ALA A 95 -6.47 13.08 -7.42
N GLU A 96 -6.01 12.27 -8.36
CA GLU A 96 -6.86 11.54 -9.31
C GLU A 96 -6.92 10.03 -9.04
N PHE A 97 -6.49 9.60 -7.87
CA PHE A 97 -6.50 8.17 -7.46
C PHE A 97 -5.87 7.24 -8.51
N PRO A 98 -4.62 7.46 -8.89
CA PRO A 98 -3.99 6.69 -9.96
C PRO A 98 -3.86 5.22 -9.57
N LEU A 99 -4.34 4.32 -10.42
CA LEU A 99 -4.18 2.87 -10.23
C LEU A 99 -3.78 2.21 -11.55
N LYS A 100 -4.65 2.26 -12.56
CA LYS A 100 -4.41 1.62 -13.86
C LYS A 100 -4.70 2.57 -15.01
N LYS A 101 -3.94 2.41 -16.09
CA LYS A 101 -4.17 3.10 -17.36
C LYS A 101 -5.27 2.37 -18.16
N GLU A 102 -5.74 2.99 -19.25
CA GLU A 102 -6.76 2.42 -20.12
C GLU A 102 -6.37 1.05 -20.71
N ASP A 103 -5.07 0.81 -20.89
CA ASP A 103 -4.54 -0.47 -21.40
C ASP A 103 -4.48 -1.58 -20.34
N GLY A 104 -4.94 -1.32 -19.11
CA GLY A 104 -4.93 -2.27 -18.01
C GLY A 104 -3.60 -2.37 -17.25
N GLN A 105 -2.56 -1.67 -17.69
CA GLN A 105 -1.29 -1.58 -16.98
C GLN A 105 -1.41 -0.63 -15.80
N TYR A 106 -0.63 -0.86 -14.73
CA TYR A 106 -0.58 0.07 -13.61
C TYR A 106 -0.10 1.45 -14.08
N ALA A 107 -0.70 2.49 -13.50
CA ALA A 107 -0.27 3.87 -13.74
C ALA A 107 1.18 4.07 -13.28
N ASP A 108 1.87 5.00 -13.92
CA ASP A 108 3.25 5.32 -13.56
C ASP A 108 3.33 5.80 -12.11
N GLY A 109 4.33 5.31 -11.38
CA GLY A 109 4.55 5.66 -9.99
C GLY A 109 3.82 4.78 -8.99
N VAL A 110 2.86 3.95 -9.39
CA VAL A 110 2.22 3.00 -8.47
C VAL A 110 3.26 1.98 -7.99
N MET A 111 3.43 1.88 -6.67
CA MET A 111 4.40 0.99 -6.04
C MET A 111 3.75 -0.22 -5.38
N LEU A 112 2.53 -0.03 -4.87
CA LEU A 112 1.82 -1.03 -4.08
C LEU A 112 0.34 -1.01 -4.40
N ASP A 113 -0.26 -2.19 -4.54
CA ASP A 113 -1.70 -2.42 -4.60
C ASP A 113 -2.00 -3.57 -3.63
N LEU A 114 -2.70 -3.29 -2.54
CA LEU A 114 -2.91 -4.24 -1.44
C LEU A 114 -4.40 -4.32 -1.08
N ASP A 115 -4.93 -5.54 -1.06
CA ASP A 115 -6.32 -5.84 -0.71
C ASP A 115 -6.38 -6.44 0.70
N THR A 116 -7.07 -5.76 1.61
CA THR A 116 -7.11 -6.13 3.03
C THR A 116 -8.50 -6.05 3.62
N TRP A 117 -8.71 -6.79 4.73
CA TRP A 117 -9.84 -6.62 5.61
C TRP A 117 -9.42 -5.94 6.91
N LEU A 118 -10.12 -4.90 7.28
CA LEU A 118 -9.91 -4.14 8.52
C LEU A 118 -11.13 -4.25 9.42
N LEU A 119 -10.89 -4.31 10.73
CA LEU A 119 -11.95 -4.26 11.72
C LEU A 119 -12.03 -2.86 12.33
N LEU A 120 -13.26 -2.36 12.47
CA LEU A 120 -13.56 -1.05 13.03
C LEU A 120 -14.71 -1.18 14.05
N PRO A 121 -14.75 -0.31 15.06
CA PRO A 121 -15.93 -0.18 15.91
C PRO A 121 -17.16 0.24 15.09
N ARG A 122 -18.29 -0.28 15.45
CA ARG A 122 -19.59 0.13 14.84
C ARG A 122 -20.21 1.23 15.66
#